data_689dc6785e9639454ac94c43897820de
#
_entry.id   689dc6785e9639454ac94c43897820de
#
_cell.length_a   1.000
_cell.length_b   1.000
_cell.length_c   1.000
_cell.angle_alpha   90.00
_cell.angle_beta   90.00
_cell.angle_gamma   90.00
#
_symmetry.space_group_name_H-M   'P 1'
#
loop_
_entity.id
_entity.type
_entity.pdbx_description
1 polymer ?
#
loop_
_entity_poly.entity_id
_entity_poly.type
_entity_poly.pdbx_seq_one_letter_code
_entity_poly.pdbx_strand_id
1 'polypeptide(L)'
;MNSLSLTINNTRVIDGLIFAANSARMTPEAYAEFLLTQDGKRYADARKYGVVTSATFFAKFTPEEYSTILTAAKNTIEVPEPIGNAPTEEEQSAYDSSVEVFMAISNPTEEEITTYQNAIAAYETTKIPDNQAEIDAAEAQNAEANEIKALLDELTAAERVALDDQRVTDGLALLVSRELLGAERPAEITAYERTFPRFTES
;
A
#
# COMPACT_ATOMS: atom_id res chain seq x y z
N MET A 1 -16.94 0.02 -44.46
CA MET A 1 -17.22 -1.26 -43.81
C MET A 1 -16.00 -2.13 -44.01
N ASN A 2 -15.11 -2.19 -43.03
CA ASN A 2 -14.02 -3.14 -43.05
C ASN A 2 -14.58 -4.46 -42.55
N SER A 3 -14.90 -5.36 -43.51
CA SER A 3 -15.22 -6.75 -43.15
C SER A 3 -13.95 -7.35 -42.52
N LEU A 4 -14.00 -7.60 -41.24
CA LEU A 4 -13.09 -8.51 -40.59
C LEU A 4 -13.37 -9.90 -41.16
N SER A 5 -12.82 -10.22 -42.33
CA SER A 5 -12.68 -11.61 -42.73
C SER A 5 -11.55 -12.18 -41.88
N LEU A 6 -11.86 -12.54 -40.64
CA LEU A 6 -11.07 -13.47 -39.88
C LEU A 6 -11.17 -14.81 -40.62
N THR A 7 -10.31 -15.00 -41.62
CA THR A 7 -10.11 -16.30 -42.24
C THR A 7 -9.36 -17.15 -41.20
N ILE A 8 -10.11 -17.62 -40.20
CA ILE A 8 -9.57 -18.47 -39.16
C ILE A 8 -9.74 -19.91 -39.68
N ASN A 9 -8.64 -20.45 -40.18
CA ASN A 9 -8.54 -21.87 -40.53
C ASN A 9 -8.63 -22.80 -39.30
N ASN A 10 -9.16 -22.35 -38.18
CA ASN A 10 -9.21 -23.11 -36.95
C ASN A 10 -10.60 -22.95 -36.32
N THR A 11 -11.44 -23.96 -36.44
CA THR A 11 -12.77 -24.09 -35.85
C THR A 11 -12.78 -23.71 -34.36
N ARG A 12 -11.74 -24.09 -33.61
CA ARG A 12 -11.60 -23.83 -32.17
C ARG A 12 -11.61 -22.33 -31.82
N VAL A 13 -11.10 -21.47 -32.67
CA VAL A 13 -11.09 -20.03 -32.43
C VAL A 13 -12.48 -19.41 -32.67
N ILE A 14 -13.19 -19.95 -33.67
CA ILE A 14 -14.58 -19.54 -33.98
C ILE A 14 -15.49 -19.94 -32.82
N ASP A 15 -15.39 -21.16 -32.32
CA ASP A 15 -16.16 -21.66 -31.18
C ASP A 15 -15.88 -20.85 -29.94
N GLY A 16 -14.63 -20.44 -29.70
CA GLY A 16 -14.25 -19.58 -28.61
C GLY A 16 -14.85 -18.19 -28.70
N LEU A 17 -14.89 -17.61 -29.89
CA LEU A 17 -15.52 -16.32 -30.11
C LEU A 17 -17.05 -16.38 -29.85
N ILE A 18 -17.69 -17.45 -30.34
CA ILE A 18 -19.13 -17.69 -30.11
C ILE A 18 -19.43 -17.85 -28.63
N PHE A 19 -18.63 -18.64 -27.91
CA PHE A 19 -18.79 -18.82 -26.47
C PHE A 19 -18.62 -17.51 -25.71
N ALA A 20 -17.59 -16.75 -26.03
CA ALA A 20 -17.31 -15.47 -25.39
C ALA A 20 -18.40 -14.44 -25.69
N ALA A 21 -18.92 -14.40 -26.92
CA ALA A 21 -20.03 -13.56 -27.32
C ALA A 21 -21.32 -13.93 -26.54
N ASN A 22 -21.63 -15.21 -26.42
CA ASN A 22 -22.78 -15.69 -25.65
C ASN A 22 -22.65 -15.34 -24.16
N SER A 23 -21.46 -15.48 -23.59
CA SER A 23 -21.18 -15.09 -22.20
C SER A 23 -21.34 -13.59 -21.96
N ALA A 24 -21.04 -12.77 -22.96
CA ALA A 24 -21.24 -11.32 -22.95
C ALA A 24 -22.68 -10.92 -23.36
N ARG A 25 -23.57 -11.89 -23.65
CA ARG A 25 -24.94 -11.66 -24.17
C ARG A 25 -24.96 -10.85 -25.46
N MET A 26 -24.00 -11.10 -26.35
CA MET A 26 -23.85 -10.46 -27.64
C MET A 26 -23.88 -11.50 -28.75
N THR A 27 -24.12 -11.06 -29.98
CA THR A 27 -23.85 -11.90 -31.15
C THR A 27 -22.34 -11.99 -31.40
N PRO A 28 -21.83 -13.04 -32.08
CA PRO A 28 -20.40 -13.12 -32.38
C PRO A 28 -19.84 -11.92 -33.13
N GLU A 29 -20.63 -11.35 -34.05
CA GLU A 29 -20.24 -10.16 -34.83
C GLU A 29 -20.18 -8.91 -33.93
N ALA A 30 -21.19 -8.67 -33.10
CA ALA A 30 -21.25 -7.55 -32.15
C ALA A 30 -20.13 -7.68 -31.13
N TYR A 31 -19.79 -8.87 -30.68
CA TYR A 31 -18.69 -9.12 -29.75
C TYR A 31 -17.33 -8.85 -30.43
N ALA A 32 -17.14 -9.26 -31.66
CA ALA A 32 -15.93 -8.96 -32.41
C ALA A 32 -15.74 -7.44 -32.62
N GLU A 33 -16.80 -6.71 -32.94
CA GLU A 33 -16.76 -5.25 -33.04
C GLU A 33 -16.48 -4.60 -31.69
N PHE A 34 -17.10 -5.09 -30.61
CA PHE A 34 -16.84 -4.62 -29.25
C PHE A 34 -15.38 -4.78 -28.86
N LEU A 35 -14.73 -5.91 -29.17
CA LEU A 35 -13.32 -6.15 -28.85
C LEU A 35 -12.37 -5.18 -29.57
N LEU A 36 -12.81 -4.52 -30.63
CA LEU A 36 -12.03 -3.48 -31.34
C LEU A 36 -12.11 -2.12 -30.63
N THR A 37 -13.11 -1.92 -29.78
CA THR A 37 -13.25 -0.70 -28.98
C THR A 37 -12.23 -0.67 -27.84
N GLN A 38 -12.01 0.51 -27.24
CA GLN A 38 -11.19 0.61 -26.03
C GLN A 38 -11.77 -0.19 -24.86
N ASP A 39 -13.10 -0.18 -24.71
CA ASP A 39 -13.79 -0.91 -23.64
C ASP A 39 -13.70 -2.42 -23.88
N GLY A 40 -13.82 -2.88 -25.13
CA GLY A 40 -13.62 -4.27 -25.48
C GLY A 40 -12.21 -4.77 -25.23
N LYS A 41 -11.20 -3.94 -25.48
CA LYS A 41 -9.80 -4.25 -25.14
C LYS A 41 -9.60 -4.36 -23.63
N ARG A 42 -10.14 -3.43 -22.87
CA ARG A 42 -10.12 -3.47 -21.40
C ARG A 42 -10.81 -4.72 -20.86
N TYR A 43 -11.95 -5.09 -21.43
CA TYR A 43 -12.66 -6.31 -21.08
C TYR A 43 -11.86 -7.58 -21.38
N ALA A 44 -11.24 -7.64 -22.56
CA ALA A 44 -10.38 -8.77 -22.94
C ALA A 44 -9.14 -8.88 -22.03
N ASP A 45 -8.50 -7.75 -21.71
CA ASP A 45 -7.35 -7.68 -20.82
C ASP A 45 -7.73 -8.12 -19.41
N ALA A 46 -8.88 -7.66 -18.89
CA ALA A 46 -9.37 -8.05 -17.57
C ALA A 46 -9.57 -9.56 -17.45
N ARG A 47 -10.13 -10.20 -18.48
CA ARG A 47 -10.34 -11.65 -18.48
C ARG A 47 -9.08 -12.46 -18.70
N LYS A 48 -8.15 -11.95 -19.49
CA LYS A 48 -6.94 -12.69 -19.89
C LYS A 48 -5.80 -12.50 -18.89
N TYR A 49 -5.65 -11.28 -18.37
CA TYR A 49 -4.46 -10.88 -17.60
C TYR A 49 -4.78 -10.51 -16.16
N GLY A 50 -6.04 -10.61 -15.74
CA GLY A 50 -6.43 -10.13 -14.42
C GLY A 50 -6.28 -8.62 -14.26
N VAL A 51 -6.38 -7.86 -15.36
CA VAL A 51 -6.26 -6.40 -15.35
C VAL A 51 -7.66 -5.78 -15.32
N VAL A 52 -7.93 -4.98 -14.30
CA VAL A 52 -9.22 -4.30 -14.10
C VAL A 52 -9.02 -2.79 -14.02
N THR A 53 -10.10 -2.02 -14.14
CA THR A 53 -10.05 -0.58 -13.82
C THR A 53 -10.03 -0.38 -12.31
N SER A 54 -9.54 0.77 -11.82
CA SER A 54 -9.62 1.13 -10.39
C SER A 54 -11.03 0.98 -9.84
N ALA A 55 -12.04 1.48 -10.54
CA ALA A 55 -13.43 1.36 -10.10
C ALA A 55 -13.87 -0.11 -9.94
N THR A 56 -13.49 -0.99 -10.87
CA THR A 56 -13.76 -2.42 -10.78
C THR A 56 -12.98 -3.08 -9.66
N PHE A 57 -11.75 -2.63 -9.41
CA PHE A 57 -10.95 -3.11 -8.28
C PHE A 57 -11.61 -2.76 -6.95
N PHE A 58 -11.96 -1.50 -6.75
CA PHE A 58 -12.62 -1.07 -5.52
C PHE A 58 -14.02 -1.68 -5.32
N ALA A 59 -14.73 -2.02 -6.40
CA ALA A 59 -16.00 -2.74 -6.33
C ALA A 59 -15.88 -4.19 -5.82
N LYS A 60 -14.66 -4.73 -5.66
CA LYS A 60 -14.42 -6.04 -5.04
C LYS A 60 -14.43 -6.01 -3.51
N PHE A 61 -14.30 -4.82 -2.93
CA PHE A 61 -14.46 -4.63 -1.48
C PHE A 61 -15.93 -4.52 -1.12
N THR A 62 -16.30 -4.99 0.06
CA THR A 62 -17.63 -4.69 0.58
C THR A 62 -17.73 -3.20 0.94
N PRO A 63 -18.94 -2.63 1.01
CA PRO A 63 -19.12 -1.23 1.44
C PRO A 63 -18.53 -0.96 2.82
N GLU A 64 -18.63 -1.93 3.72
CA GLU A 64 -18.11 -1.86 5.08
C GLU A 64 -16.58 -1.85 5.09
N GLU A 65 -15.93 -2.78 4.36
CA GLU A 65 -14.47 -2.83 4.20
C GLU A 65 -13.96 -1.51 3.64
N TYR A 66 -14.54 -1.04 2.55
CA TYR A 66 -14.12 0.20 1.90
C TYR A 66 -14.29 1.41 2.82
N SER A 67 -15.41 1.49 3.56
CA SER A 67 -15.65 2.56 4.53
C SER A 67 -14.63 2.54 5.67
N THR A 68 -14.30 1.35 6.19
CA THR A 68 -13.31 1.18 7.25
C THR A 68 -11.92 1.62 6.79
N ILE A 69 -11.50 1.20 5.59
CA ILE A 69 -10.22 1.59 4.99
C ILE A 69 -10.14 3.11 4.77
N LEU A 70 -11.21 3.73 4.25
CA LEU A 70 -11.27 5.18 4.08
C LEU A 70 -11.21 5.95 5.41
N THR A 71 -11.79 5.39 6.46
CA THR A 71 -11.75 5.97 7.80
C THR A 71 -10.34 5.88 8.37
N ALA A 72 -9.69 4.73 8.24
CA ALA A 72 -8.31 4.54 8.67
C ALA A 72 -7.33 5.49 7.95
N ALA A 73 -7.49 5.67 6.63
CA ALA A 73 -6.68 6.60 5.83
C ALA A 73 -6.82 8.08 6.24
N LYS A 74 -7.87 8.43 6.99
CA LYS A 74 -8.14 9.79 7.49
C LYS A 74 -7.89 9.94 8.98
N ASN A 75 -7.48 8.88 9.66
CA ASN A 75 -7.32 8.83 11.11
C ASN A 75 -6.00 9.49 11.55
N THR A 76 -5.75 10.71 11.10
CA THR A 76 -4.61 11.50 11.54
C THR A 76 -4.99 12.36 12.73
N ILE A 77 -4.05 12.56 13.65
CA ILE A 77 -4.19 13.41 14.83
C ILE A 77 -3.11 14.49 14.85
N GLU A 78 -3.35 15.54 15.57
CA GLU A 78 -2.33 16.56 15.82
C GLU A 78 -1.21 15.98 16.69
N VAL A 79 0.04 16.17 16.26
CA VAL A 79 1.21 15.75 17.05
C VAL A 79 1.37 16.76 18.19
N PRO A 80 1.41 16.31 19.46
CA PRO A 80 1.57 17.23 20.58
C PRO A 80 2.89 17.99 20.50
N GLU A 81 2.85 19.25 20.93
CA GLU A 81 4.07 20.05 21.08
C GLU A 81 4.94 19.45 22.19
N PRO A 82 6.27 19.41 22.02
CA PRO A 82 7.21 18.95 23.03
C PRO A 82 7.11 19.75 24.32
N ILE A 83 7.06 19.05 25.47
CA ILE A 83 7.00 19.66 26.80
C ILE A 83 8.27 19.29 27.58
N GLY A 84 8.92 20.24 28.23
CA GLY A 84 10.02 19.97 29.16
C GLY A 84 11.35 19.57 28.51
N ASN A 85 11.55 19.83 27.21
CA ASN A 85 12.69 19.34 26.44
C ASN A 85 13.93 20.24 26.43
N ALA A 86 13.98 21.28 27.27
CA ALA A 86 15.14 22.16 27.36
C ALA A 86 15.93 21.85 28.64
N PRO A 87 17.23 21.50 28.54
CA PRO A 87 18.06 21.37 29.73
C PRO A 87 18.06 22.63 30.56
N THR A 88 18.03 22.50 31.86
CA THR A 88 18.18 23.61 32.78
C THR A 88 19.60 24.21 32.68
N GLU A 89 19.81 25.45 33.12
CA GLU A 89 21.13 26.04 33.16
C GLU A 89 22.12 25.25 34.02
N GLU A 90 21.62 24.55 35.06
CA GLU A 90 22.41 23.71 35.94
C GLU A 90 22.87 22.41 35.21
N GLU A 91 21.97 21.77 34.49
CA GLU A 91 22.28 20.57 33.69
C GLU A 91 23.23 20.88 32.53
N GLN A 92 23.03 22.01 31.84
CA GLN A 92 23.93 22.48 30.80
C GLN A 92 25.33 22.77 31.37
N SER A 93 25.42 23.46 32.51
CA SER A 93 26.70 23.79 33.18
C SER A 93 27.43 22.53 33.68
N ALA A 94 26.66 21.54 34.18
CA ALA A 94 27.26 20.27 34.59
C ALA A 94 27.83 19.49 33.42
N TYR A 95 27.10 19.48 32.30
CA TYR A 95 27.56 18.88 31.04
C TYR A 95 28.82 19.57 30.51
N ASP A 96 28.83 20.89 30.39
CA ASP A 96 29.94 21.68 29.90
C ASP A 96 31.21 21.47 30.77
N SER A 97 31.03 21.42 32.10
CA SER A 97 32.10 21.12 33.03
C SER A 97 32.69 19.71 32.84
N SER A 98 31.83 18.72 32.57
CA SER A 98 32.24 17.34 32.29
C SER A 98 33.04 17.25 30.99
N VAL A 99 32.65 17.99 29.97
CA VAL A 99 33.34 18.09 28.68
C VAL A 99 34.74 18.74 28.88
N GLU A 100 34.80 19.87 29.60
CA GLU A 100 36.07 20.57 29.89
C GLU A 100 37.07 19.67 30.62
N VAL A 101 36.62 19.00 31.68
CA VAL A 101 37.44 18.07 32.45
C VAL A 101 37.99 16.95 31.58
N PHE A 102 37.10 16.30 30.78
CA PHE A 102 37.50 15.20 29.92
C PHE A 102 38.50 15.64 28.83
N MET A 103 38.24 16.79 28.19
CA MET A 103 39.13 17.34 27.16
C MET A 103 40.55 17.75 27.68
N ALA A 104 40.68 17.99 28.97
CA ALA A 104 41.92 18.30 29.62
C ALA A 104 42.82 17.06 29.89
N ILE A 105 42.28 15.85 29.77
CA ILE A 105 42.98 14.59 30.03
C ILE A 105 43.71 14.14 28.78
N SER A 106 45.07 14.03 28.85
CA SER A 106 45.88 13.62 27.70
C SER A 106 45.80 12.13 27.37
N ASN A 107 45.60 11.28 28.39
CA ASN A 107 45.45 9.84 28.25
C ASN A 107 44.35 9.36 29.22
N PRO A 108 43.06 9.44 28.85
CA PRO A 108 41.99 9.09 29.75
C PRO A 108 42.01 7.59 30.08
N THR A 109 41.76 7.28 31.32
CA THR A 109 41.50 5.92 31.81
C THR A 109 40.13 5.42 31.37
N GLU A 110 39.89 4.11 31.41
CA GLU A 110 38.60 3.52 31.10
C GLU A 110 37.46 4.05 32.03
N GLU A 111 37.77 4.33 33.29
CA GLU A 111 36.84 4.91 34.25
C GLU A 111 36.49 6.35 33.90
N GLU A 112 37.46 7.17 33.47
CA GLU A 112 37.23 8.55 33.03
C GLU A 112 36.39 8.60 31.74
N ILE A 113 36.70 7.70 30.79
CA ILE A 113 35.89 7.55 29.56
C ILE A 113 34.43 7.18 29.91
N THR A 114 34.23 6.19 30.79
CA THR A 114 32.91 5.75 31.24
C THR A 114 32.14 6.88 31.93
N THR A 115 32.83 7.64 32.80
CA THR A 115 32.25 8.78 33.51
C THR A 115 31.77 9.84 32.52
N TYR A 116 32.58 10.17 31.51
CA TYR A 116 32.23 11.12 30.49
C TYR A 116 31.01 10.64 29.62
N GLN A 117 31.04 9.36 29.22
CA GLN A 117 29.94 8.77 28.47
C GLN A 117 28.62 8.79 29.27
N ASN A 118 28.68 8.53 30.56
CA ASN A 118 27.52 8.62 31.45
C ASN A 118 26.99 10.07 31.57
N ALA A 119 27.89 11.06 31.63
CA ALA A 119 27.48 12.47 31.66
C ALA A 119 26.81 12.90 30.37
N ILE A 120 27.29 12.46 29.20
CA ILE A 120 26.65 12.66 27.89
C ILE A 120 25.26 12.02 27.88
N ALA A 121 25.15 10.75 28.26
CA ALA A 121 23.91 10.03 28.26
C ALA A 121 22.86 10.68 29.17
N ALA A 122 23.27 11.14 30.35
CA ALA A 122 22.41 11.86 31.26
C ALA A 122 21.89 13.17 30.64
N TYR A 123 22.78 13.96 30.05
CA TYR A 123 22.43 15.23 29.40
C TYR A 123 21.52 15.02 28.17
N GLU A 124 21.81 14.01 27.34
CA GLU A 124 20.94 13.69 26.20
C GLU A 124 19.53 13.27 26.67
N THR A 125 19.42 12.65 27.84
CA THR A 125 18.12 12.28 28.42
C THR A 125 17.31 13.52 28.79
N THR A 126 17.93 14.62 29.23
CA THR A 126 17.20 15.87 29.55
C THR A 126 16.63 16.58 28.34
N LYS A 127 17.07 16.23 27.15
CA LYS A 127 16.53 16.74 25.86
C LYS A 127 15.29 16.01 25.38
N ILE A 128 14.98 14.85 25.99
CA ILE A 128 13.80 14.08 25.62
C ILE A 128 12.58 14.78 26.22
N PRO A 129 11.56 15.14 25.41
CA PRO A 129 10.34 15.74 25.94
C PRO A 129 9.65 14.83 26.98
N ASP A 130 9.05 15.44 28.01
CA ASP A 130 8.28 14.73 29.03
C ASP A 130 7.11 13.94 28.43
N ASN A 131 6.58 14.44 27.29
CA ASN A 131 5.50 13.80 26.54
C ASN A 131 5.97 13.05 25.30
N GLN A 132 7.23 12.60 25.24
CA GLN A 132 7.79 11.91 24.05
C GLN A 132 6.94 10.70 23.63
N ALA A 133 6.45 9.92 24.58
CA ALA A 133 5.61 8.76 24.29
C ALA A 133 4.29 9.14 23.57
N GLU A 134 3.72 10.31 23.89
CA GLU A 134 2.51 10.82 23.23
C GLU A 134 2.83 11.31 21.82
N ILE A 135 3.98 11.96 21.65
CA ILE A 135 4.49 12.39 20.33
C ILE A 135 4.71 11.16 19.44
N ASP A 136 5.46 10.17 19.93
CA ASP A 136 5.75 8.94 19.18
C ASP A 136 4.48 8.20 18.79
N ALA A 137 3.50 8.13 19.69
CA ALA A 137 2.21 7.49 19.41
C ALA A 137 1.42 8.24 18.33
N ALA A 138 1.41 9.57 18.38
CA ALA A 138 0.75 10.42 17.38
C ALA A 138 1.42 10.31 16.01
N GLU A 139 2.75 10.33 15.98
CA GLU A 139 3.52 10.15 14.74
C GLU A 139 3.31 8.76 14.13
N ALA A 140 3.30 7.71 14.96
CA ALA A 140 3.04 6.34 14.51
C ALA A 140 1.64 6.21 13.91
N GLN A 141 0.62 6.76 14.56
CA GLN A 141 -0.76 6.77 14.04
C GLN A 141 -0.85 7.52 12.70
N ASN A 142 -0.21 8.68 12.60
CA ASN A 142 -0.20 9.48 11.38
C ASN A 142 0.56 8.76 10.25
N ALA A 143 1.65 8.06 10.56
CA ALA A 143 2.39 7.26 9.60
C ALA A 143 1.51 6.12 9.03
N GLU A 144 0.78 5.41 9.89
CA GLU A 144 -0.15 4.36 9.47
C GLU A 144 -1.27 4.90 8.58
N ALA A 145 -1.90 6.01 8.96
CA ALA A 145 -2.96 6.62 8.16
C ALA A 145 -2.44 7.09 6.79
N ASN A 146 -1.24 7.68 6.75
CA ASN A 146 -0.61 8.15 5.52
C ASN A 146 -0.21 6.98 4.60
N GLU A 147 0.24 5.84 5.14
CA GLU A 147 0.57 4.64 4.38
C GLU A 147 -0.67 4.07 3.67
N ILE A 148 -1.80 3.96 4.38
CA ILE A 148 -3.08 3.54 3.80
C ILE A 148 -3.56 4.55 2.76
N LYS A 149 -3.46 5.84 3.05
CA LYS A 149 -3.83 6.89 2.12
C LYS A 149 -3.02 6.84 0.83
N ALA A 150 -1.70 6.65 0.92
CA ALA A 150 -0.82 6.55 -0.25
C ALA A 150 -1.20 5.36 -1.13
N LEU A 151 -1.52 4.20 -0.54
CA LEU A 151 -2.02 3.02 -1.25
C LEU A 151 -3.33 3.34 -2.01
N LEU A 152 -4.29 4.00 -1.36
CA LEU A 152 -5.56 4.35 -1.99
C LEU A 152 -5.36 5.37 -3.11
N ASP A 153 -4.51 6.37 -2.93
CA ASP A 153 -4.21 7.39 -3.92
C ASP A 153 -3.54 6.76 -5.16
N GLU A 154 -2.58 5.83 -4.99
CA GLU A 154 -1.94 5.09 -6.07
C GLU A 154 -2.95 4.26 -6.86
N LEU A 155 -3.78 3.47 -6.16
CA LEU A 155 -4.81 2.63 -6.79
C LEU A 155 -5.88 3.47 -7.49
N THR A 156 -6.23 4.63 -6.96
CA THR A 156 -7.23 5.54 -7.55
C THR A 156 -6.66 6.23 -8.80
N ALA A 157 -5.39 6.61 -8.77
CA ALA A 157 -4.71 7.25 -9.90
C ALA A 157 -4.41 6.26 -11.04
N ALA A 158 -4.34 4.97 -10.74
CA ALA A 158 -4.09 3.94 -11.73
C ALA A 158 -5.28 3.81 -12.69
N GLU A 159 -5.07 3.97 -13.99
CA GLU A 159 -6.09 3.68 -15.00
C GLU A 159 -6.48 2.19 -14.99
N ARG A 160 -5.49 1.34 -14.74
CA ARG A 160 -5.59 -0.12 -14.73
C ARG A 160 -4.84 -0.70 -13.54
N VAL A 161 -5.44 -1.69 -12.90
CA VAL A 161 -4.89 -2.45 -11.78
C VAL A 161 -4.70 -3.89 -12.22
N ALA A 162 -3.48 -4.38 -12.23
CA ALA A 162 -3.18 -5.79 -12.48
C ALA A 162 -3.29 -6.54 -11.15
N LEU A 163 -4.22 -7.49 -11.06
CA LEU A 163 -4.53 -8.22 -9.83
C LEU A 163 -3.40 -9.15 -9.34
N ASP A 164 -2.44 -9.46 -10.22
CA ASP A 164 -1.23 -10.24 -9.93
C ASP A 164 0.03 -9.37 -9.77
N ASP A 165 -0.11 -8.04 -9.77
CA ASP A 165 0.99 -7.12 -9.47
C ASP A 165 1.39 -7.23 -7.98
N GLN A 166 2.70 -7.27 -7.73
CA GLN A 166 3.25 -7.37 -6.37
C GLN A 166 2.77 -6.22 -5.48
N ARG A 167 2.65 -5.01 -6.01
CA ARG A 167 2.17 -3.84 -5.28
C ARG A 167 0.73 -4.00 -4.79
N VAL A 168 -0.13 -4.63 -5.59
CA VAL A 168 -1.51 -4.96 -5.18
C VAL A 168 -1.49 -5.99 -4.05
N THR A 169 -0.64 -7.01 -4.19
CA THR A 169 -0.47 -8.04 -3.15
C THR A 169 0.05 -7.44 -1.85
N ASP A 170 1.07 -6.59 -1.92
CA ASP A 170 1.67 -5.92 -0.76
C ASP A 170 0.67 -4.95 -0.10
N GLY A 171 -0.08 -4.20 -0.91
CA GLY A 171 -1.11 -3.30 -0.40
C GLY A 171 -2.26 -4.04 0.31
N LEU A 172 -2.72 -5.16 -0.24
CA LEU A 172 -3.73 -6.00 0.44
C LEU A 172 -3.17 -6.64 1.71
N ALA A 173 -1.91 -7.07 1.71
CA ALA A 173 -1.24 -7.60 2.91
C ALA A 173 -1.12 -6.53 4.00
N LEU A 174 -0.82 -5.28 3.64
CA LEU A 174 -0.84 -4.14 4.56
C LEU A 174 -2.22 -3.99 5.21
N LEU A 175 -3.31 -3.99 4.43
CA LEU A 175 -4.66 -3.87 4.95
C LEU A 175 -5.02 -5.01 5.93
N VAL A 176 -4.56 -6.23 5.64
CA VAL A 176 -4.73 -7.38 6.55
C VAL A 176 -3.92 -7.19 7.84
N SER A 177 -2.66 -6.75 7.75
CA SER A 177 -1.81 -6.53 8.92
C SER A 177 -2.33 -5.44 9.86
N ARG A 178 -3.13 -4.51 9.33
CA ARG A 178 -3.81 -3.44 10.08
C ARG A 178 -5.24 -3.82 10.50
N GLU A 179 -5.63 -5.07 10.34
CA GLU A 179 -6.97 -5.59 10.68
C GLU A 179 -8.13 -4.88 9.94
N LEU A 180 -7.82 -4.19 8.83
CA LEU A 180 -8.80 -3.50 7.98
C LEU A 180 -9.44 -4.42 6.94
N LEU A 181 -8.86 -5.61 6.76
CA LEU A 181 -9.30 -6.62 5.81
C LEU A 181 -9.12 -8.01 6.42
N GLY A 182 -10.08 -8.89 6.21
CA GLY A 182 -9.97 -10.29 6.66
C GLY A 182 -8.85 -11.04 5.92
N ALA A 183 -8.20 -12.00 6.58
CA ALA A 183 -7.05 -12.74 6.04
C ALA A 183 -7.34 -13.47 4.72
N GLU A 184 -8.58 -13.91 4.50
CA GLU A 184 -9.00 -14.61 3.27
C GLU A 184 -9.32 -13.67 2.10
N ARG A 185 -9.61 -12.40 2.39
CA ARG A 185 -10.09 -11.42 1.42
C ARG A 185 -9.10 -11.08 0.30
N PRO A 186 -7.76 -11.00 0.53
CA PRO A 186 -6.80 -10.79 -0.56
C PRO A 186 -6.95 -11.80 -1.69
N ALA A 187 -7.14 -13.09 -1.37
CA ALA A 187 -7.32 -14.13 -2.38
C ALA A 187 -8.61 -13.96 -3.18
N GLU A 188 -9.70 -13.54 -2.54
CA GLU A 188 -10.98 -13.26 -3.20
C GLU A 188 -10.91 -12.00 -4.08
N ILE A 189 -10.27 -10.93 -3.60
CA ILE A 189 -10.11 -9.67 -4.33
C ILE A 189 -9.23 -9.86 -5.56
N THR A 190 -8.16 -10.62 -5.46
CA THR A 190 -7.23 -10.89 -6.57
C THR A 190 -7.71 -12.02 -7.47
N ALA A 191 -8.76 -12.77 -7.08
CA ALA A 191 -9.31 -13.82 -7.91
C ALA A 191 -9.79 -13.26 -9.25
N TYR A 192 -9.32 -13.87 -10.32
CA TYR A 192 -9.82 -13.64 -11.67
C TYR A 192 -9.85 -14.95 -12.44
N GLU A 193 -10.84 -15.09 -13.33
CA GLU A 193 -10.92 -16.27 -14.16
C GLU A 193 -9.85 -16.21 -15.26
N ARG A 194 -8.75 -16.92 -15.07
CA ARG A 194 -7.80 -17.21 -16.16
C ARG A 194 -8.39 -18.11 -17.24
N THR A 195 -9.61 -18.57 -17.07
CA THR A 195 -10.25 -19.50 -17.97
C THR A 195 -10.60 -18.84 -19.30
N PHE A 196 -9.72 -19.00 -20.28
CA PHE A 196 -10.27 -19.22 -21.61
C PHE A 196 -11.29 -20.36 -21.48
N PRO A 197 -12.48 -20.23 -22.04
CA PRO A 197 -13.41 -21.34 -22.07
C PRO A 197 -12.66 -22.56 -22.59
N ARG A 198 -12.54 -23.61 -21.75
CA ARG A 198 -12.04 -24.89 -22.25
C ARG A 198 -13.05 -25.34 -23.26
N PHE A 199 -12.65 -25.39 -24.51
CA PHE A 199 -13.44 -26.03 -25.54
C PHE A 199 -13.55 -27.49 -25.11
N THR A 200 -14.72 -27.92 -24.64
CA THR A 200 -15.00 -29.34 -24.51
C THR A 200 -15.15 -29.87 -25.93
N GLU A 201 -14.23 -30.72 -26.33
CA GLU A 201 -14.40 -31.52 -27.54
C GLU A 201 -15.68 -32.37 -27.33
N SER A 202 -16.73 -32.04 -28.07
CA SER A 202 -17.92 -32.88 -28.23
C SER A 202 -17.73 -33.84 -29.38
#